data_3f5588fe293e84b774a42c02e189813b
#
_entry.id   3f5588fe293e84b774a42c02e189813b
#
_cell.length_a   1.000
_cell.length_b   1.000
_cell.length_c   1.000
_cell.angle_alpha   90.00
_cell.angle_beta   90.00
_cell.angle_gamma   90.00
#
_symmetry.space_group_name_H-M   'P 1'
#
loop_
_entity.id
_entity.type
_entity.pdbx_description
1 polymer ?
#
loop_
_entity_poly.entity_id
_entity_poly.type
_entity_poly.pdbx_seq_one_letter_code
_entity_poly.pdbx_strand_id
1 'polypeptide(L)'
;MILDNIKNTRSHRRFSNKKPSEQDILKMIEGARFSSSAKNNQGLRFSYTTDDEKCEKLTKGVMLGGLLKKEVKPTPEERPRGFFLISVKKDTKMPDSRVYLDLGIAAQNLCLIAQELGYGTCVILSYNKKVFEEVMELPEEYDSRAVIVFGEPIDQVKLVDAIDDQTNYYVKDGIHHVPKLPLDTLIIK
;
A
#
# COMPACT_ATOMS: atom_id res chain seq x y z
N MET A 1 3.81 1.57 -21.28
CA MET A 1 2.32 1.39 -21.44
C MET A 1 1.66 1.18 -20.09
N ILE A 2 0.34 1.36 -19.97
CA ILE A 2 -0.38 1.20 -18.68
C ILE A 2 -0.23 -0.22 -18.10
N LEU A 3 -0.25 -1.24 -18.94
CA LEU A 3 -0.06 -2.63 -18.52
C LEU A 3 1.32 -2.88 -17.89
N ASP A 4 2.37 -2.25 -18.39
CA ASP A 4 3.72 -2.40 -17.82
C ASP A 4 3.81 -1.71 -16.45
N ASN A 5 3.18 -0.55 -16.29
CA ASN A 5 3.06 0.10 -14.99
C ASN A 5 2.31 -0.80 -14.00
N ILE A 6 1.18 -1.41 -14.41
CA ILE A 6 0.44 -2.38 -13.58
C ILE A 6 1.33 -3.57 -13.20
N LYS A 7 2.11 -4.13 -14.15
CA LYS A 7 3.03 -5.25 -13.88
C LYS A 7 4.13 -4.88 -12.89
N ASN A 8 4.62 -3.66 -12.95
CA ASN A 8 5.71 -3.18 -12.10
C ASN A 8 5.23 -2.65 -10.74
N THR A 9 3.96 -2.28 -10.60
CA THR A 9 3.37 -1.88 -9.31
C THR A 9 3.23 -3.10 -8.41
N ARG A 10 4.20 -3.31 -7.53
CA ARG A 10 4.27 -4.46 -6.61
C ARG A 10 4.36 -3.99 -5.17
N SER A 11 4.03 -4.90 -4.23
CA SER A 11 4.18 -4.63 -2.81
C SER A 11 5.66 -4.68 -2.43
N HIS A 12 6.26 -3.52 -2.19
CA HIS A 12 7.60 -3.35 -1.67
C HIS A 12 7.60 -3.26 -0.15
N ARG A 13 8.61 -3.79 0.50
CA ARG A 13 8.68 -3.87 1.96
C ARG A 13 10.01 -3.39 2.53
N ARG A 14 11.01 -3.15 1.67
CA ARG A 14 12.34 -2.66 2.02
C ARG A 14 12.62 -1.38 1.26
N PHE A 15 13.05 -0.36 1.97
CA PHE A 15 13.18 1.00 1.42
C PHE A 15 14.53 1.59 1.76
N SER A 16 15.05 2.46 0.88
CA SER A 16 16.26 3.25 1.12
C SER A 16 16.00 4.35 2.16
N ASN A 17 17.07 5.11 2.47
CA ASN A 17 16.96 6.27 3.36
C ASN A 17 16.44 7.53 2.68
N LYS A 18 16.18 7.50 1.38
CA LYS A 18 15.70 8.67 0.62
C LYS A 18 14.28 9.02 1.00
N LYS A 19 14.08 10.26 1.42
CA LYS A 19 12.75 10.79 1.74
C LYS A 19 11.98 11.12 0.46
N PRO A 20 10.69 10.73 0.38
CA PRO A 20 9.81 11.20 -0.68
C PRO A 20 9.61 12.71 -0.63
N SER A 21 9.50 13.36 -1.79
CA SER A 21 9.18 14.78 -1.85
C SER A 21 7.69 15.02 -1.59
N GLU A 22 7.35 16.17 -1.01
CA GLU A 22 5.95 16.55 -0.79
C GLU A 22 5.19 16.67 -2.13
N GLN A 23 5.83 17.18 -3.17
CA GLN A 23 5.24 17.26 -4.51
C GLN A 23 4.84 15.89 -5.04
N ASP A 24 5.67 14.86 -4.85
CA ASP A 24 5.35 13.50 -5.30
C ASP A 24 4.23 12.87 -4.46
N ILE A 25 4.22 13.13 -3.15
CA ILE A 25 3.14 12.69 -2.27
C ILE A 25 1.79 13.27 -2.73
N LEU A 26 1.75 14.57 -3.05
CA LEU A 26 0.53 15.21 -3.54
C LEU A 26 0.08 14.64 -4.89
N LYS A 27 0.99 14.30 -5.81
CA LYS A 27 0.66 13.62 -7.06
C LYS A 27 0.08 12.22 -6.82
N MET A 28 0.61 11.46 -5.86
CA MET A 28 0.05 10.15 -5.48
C MET A 28 -1.38 10.29 -4.98
N ILE A 29 -1.67 11.28 -4.13
CA ILE A 29 -3.02 11.58 -3.63
C ILE A 29 -3.93 12.05 -4.77
N GLU A 30 -3.39 12.83 -5.72
CA GLU A 30 -4.15 13.26 -6.90
C GLU A 30 -4.59 12.07 -7.76
N GLY A 31 -3.74 11.05 -7.93
CA GLY A 31 -4.12 9.78 -8.56
C GLY A 31 -5.30 9.10 -7.85
N ALA A 32 -5.29 9.07 -6.52
CA ALA A 32 -6.42 8.58 -5.74
C ALA A 32 -7.66 9.46 -5.88
N ARG A 33 -7.51 10.79 -5.96
CA ARG A 33 -8.62 11.74 -6.14
C ARG A 33 -9.42 11.50 -7.42
N PHE A 34 -8.76 11.10 -8.51
CA PHE A 34 -9.43 10.82 -9.79
C PHE A 34 -10.04 9.43 -9.88
N SER A 35 -10.03 8.67 -8.79
CA SER A 35 -10.64 7.33 -8.74
C SER A 35 -12.16 7.40 -8.81
N SER A 36 -12.75 6.41 -9.46
CA SER A 36 -14.19 6.21 -9.41
C SER A 36 -14.62 5.88 -7.97
N SER A 37 -15.76 6.40 -7.55
CA SER A 37 -16.38 6.06 -6.28
C SER A 37 -17.90 5.84 -6.44
N ALA A 38 -18.48 5.00 -5.59
CA ALA A 38 -19.90 4.70 -5.65
C ALA A 38 -20.76 5.98 -5.57
N LYS A 39 -21.56 6.24 -6.61
CA LYS A 39 -22.37 7.48 -6.77
C LYS A 39 -21.54 8.77 -6.71
N ASN A 40 -20.27 8.70 -7.05
CA ASN A 40 -19.32 9.82 -6.92
C ASN A 40 -19.28 10.41 -5.48
N ASN A 41 -19.42 9.57 -4.48
CA ASN A 41 -19.53 9.99 -3.08
C ASN A 41 -18.24 10.61 -2.52
N GLN A 42 -17.06 10.23 -3.06
CA GLN A 42 -15.75 10.76 -2.68
C GLN A 42 -15.53 10.79 -1.15
N GLY A 43 -15.92 9.69 -0.47
CA GLY A 43 -15.95 9.60 0.99
C GLY A 43 -14.59 9.43 1.65
N LEU A 44 -13.54 9.05 0.89
CA LEU A 44 -12.21 8.78 1.43
C LEU A 44 -11.46 10.07 1.78
N ARG A 45 -10.63 10.00 2.83
CA ARG A 45 -9.69 11.04 3.24
C ARG A 45 -8.31 10.43 3.43
N PHE A 46 -7.28 11.22 3.16
CA PHE A 46 -5.89 10.78 3.18
C PHE A 46 -5.10 11.67 4.13
N SER A 47 -4.52 11.07 5.16
CA SER A 47 -3.46 11.69 5.96
C SER A 47 -2.13 11.08 5.56
N TYR A 48 -1.03 11.81 5.65
CA TYR A 48 0.30 11.27 5.37
C TYR A 48 1.35 11.82 6.32
N THR A 49 2.44 11.09 6.45
CA THR A 49 3.65 11.54 7.14
C THR A 49 4.90 10.99 6.50
N THR A 50 5.97 11.79 6.51
CA THR A 50 7.35 11.40 6.19
C THR A 50 8.31 11.81 7.31
N ASP A 51 7.76 12.18 8.46
CA ASP A 51 8.53 12.45 9.66
C ASP A 51 9.19 11.16 10.17
N ASP A 52 10.49 11.22 10.44
CA ASP A 52 11.29 10.03 10.79
C ASP A 52 10.84 9.38 12.10
N GLU A 53 10.49 10.17 13.12
CA GLU A 53 10.06 9.65 14.41
C GLU A 53 8.65 9.04 14.31
N LYS A 54 7.73 9.71 13.60
CA LYS A 54 6.41 9.16 13.33
C LYS A 54 6.52 7.87 12.49
N CYS A 55 7.33 7.85 11.44
CA CYS A 55 7.56 6.65 10.61
C CYS A 55 8.15 5.49 11.42
N GLU A 56 9.08 5.74 12.34
CA GLU A 56 9.60 4.69 13.22
C GLU A 56 8.52 4.10 14.14
N LYS A 57 7.70 4.95 14.76
CA LYS A 57 6.59 4.51 15.62
C LYS A 57 5.56 3.71 14.82
N LEU A 58 5.16 4.20 13.64
CA LEU A 58 4.17 3.55 12.77
C LEU A 58 4.67 2.22 12.20
N THR A 59 5.98 2.07 11.92
CA THR A 59 6.57 0.81 11.47
C THR A 59 6.34 -0.31 12.48
N LYS A 60 6.36 -0.02 13.78
CA LYS A 60 6.07 -0.99 14.85
C LYS A 60 4.59 -1.40 14.91
N GLY A 61 3.71 -0.61 14.29
CA GLY A 61 2.27 -0.83 14.23
C GLY A 61 1.79 -1.60 12.99
N VAL A 62 2.70 -2.01 12.07
CA VAL A 62 2.37 -2.79 10.87
C VAL A 62 3.18 -4.08 10.79
N MET A 63 2.62 -5.08 10.11
CA MET A 63 3.33 -6.33 9.82
C MET A 63 3.73 -6.35 8.35
N LEU A 64 4.98 -6.01 8.04
CA LEU A 64 5.54 -6.12 6.71
C LEU A 64 6.00 -7.56 6.44
N GLY A 65 5.51 -8.17 5.37
CA GLY A 65 5.93 -9.51 4.94
C GLY A 65 5.48 -10.63 5.88
N GLY A 66 4.18 -10.70 6.24
CA GLY A 66 3.64 -11.72 7.14
C GLY A 66 3.96 -13.17 6.76
N LEU A 67 4.05 -13.49 5.46
CA LEU A 67 4.43 -14.81 4.95
C LEU A 67 5.96 -15.01 4.82
N LEU A 68 6.77 -13.97 5.02
CA LEU A 68 8.22 -14.07 4.89
C LEU A 68 8.84 -14.70 6.14
N LYS A 69 9.86 -15.53 5.93
CA LYS A 69 10.71 -16.03 7.02
C LYS A 69 11.43 -14.87 7.70
N LYS A 70 11.78 -15.03 9.00
CA LYS A 70 12.39 -13.99 9.81
C LYS A 70 13.66 -13.40 9.19
N GLU A 71 14.47 -14.24 8.56
CA GLU A 71 15.78 -13.90 7.96
C GLU A 71 15.68 -12.99 6.74
N VAL A 72 14.50 -12.91 6.11
CA VAL A 72 14.27 -12.10 4.90
C VAL A 72 13.26 -10.96 5.15
N LYS A 73 12.88 -10.73 6.41
CA LYS A 73 12.07 -9.56 6.79
C LYS A 73 12.90 -8.27 6.72
N PRO A 74 12.26 -7.10 6.51
CA PRO A 74 12.95 -5.81 6.56
C PRO A 74 13.69 -5.61 7.88
N THR A 75 14.88 -5.01 7.81
CA THR A 75 15.59 -4.51 9.00
C THR A 75 15.01 -3.16 9.44
N PRO A 76 15.32 -2.66 10.65
CA PRO A 76 14.86 -1.34 11.09
C PRO A 76 15.32 -0.19 10.16
N GLU A 77 16.50 -0.32 9.54
CA GLU A 77 17.08 0.68 8.62
C GLU A 77 16.34 0.71 7.28
N GLU A 78 15.70 -0.40 6.91
CA GLU A 78 14.95 -0.58 5.66
C GLU A 78 13.46 -0.25 5.82
N ARG A 79 13.08 0.41 6.93
CA ARG A 79 11.70 0.79 7.21
C ARG A 79 11.11 1.72 6.14
N PRO A 80 9.78 1.78 6.00
CA PRO A 80 9.12 2.77 5.14
C PRO A 80 9.54 4.21 5.49
N ARG A 81 9.59 5.06 4.48
CA ARG A 81 9.91 6.49 4.61
C ARG A 81 8.68 7.38 4.56
N GLY A 82 7.53 6.78 4.33
CA GLY A 82 6.26 7.46 4.41
C GLY A 82 5.09 6.51 4.63
N PHE A 83 4.04 7.07 5.18
CA PHE A 83 2.78 6.38 5.45
C PHE A 83 1.63 7.24 4.98
N PHE A 84 0.70 6.64 4.27
CA PHE A 84 -0.65 7.15 4.11
C PHE A 84 -1.58 6.41 5.06
N LEU A 85 -2.50 7.14 5.68
CA LEU A 85 -3.64 6.61 6.42
C LEU A 85 -4.91 6.99 5.67
N ILE A 86 -5.64 5.99 5.21
CA ILE A 86 -6.91 6.18 4.49
C ILE A 86 -8.05 6.05 5.47
N SER A 87 -8.91 7.06 5.53
CA SER A 87 -9.97 7.18 6.52
C SER A 87 -11.30 7.58 5.88
N VAL A 88 -12.39 7.38 6.60
CA VAL A 88 -13.74 7.85 6.27
C VAL A 88 -14.33 8.56 7.48
N LYS A 89 -15.36 9.40 7.29
CA LYS A 89 -16.14 9.94 8.42
C LYS A 89 -16.89 8.83 9.14
N LYS A 90 -16.91 8.85 10.46
CA LYS A 90 -17.64 7.88 11.31
C LYS A 90 -19.15 7.88 11.06
N ASP A 91 -19.72 9.02 10.69
CA ASP A 91 -21.13 9.18 10.39
C ASP A 91 -21.52 8.83 8.95
N THR A 92 -20.57 8.30 8.16
CA THR A 92 -20.84 7.88 6.78
C THR A 92 -22.02 6.91 6.72
N LYS A 93 -22.92 7.15 5.78
CA LYS A 93 -24.07 6.23 5.50
C LYS A 93 -23.71 5.14 4.49
N MET A 94 -22.46 5.13 4.03
CA MET A 94 -22.00 4.07 3.11
C MET A 94 -21.73 2.77 3.88
N PRO A 95 -22.24 1.64 3.38
CA PRO A 95 -21.88 0.34 3.93
C PRO A 95 -20.39 0.04 3.70
N ASP A 96 -19.78 -0.69 4.63
CA ASP A 96 -18.34 -1.02 4.57
C ASP A 96 -17.92 -1.67 3.25
N SER A 97 -18.78 -2.51 2.66
CA SER A 97 -18.50 -3.13 1.35
C SER A 97 -18.23 -2.11 0.24
N ARG A 98 -18.94 -0.99 0.23
CA ARG A 98 -18.71 0.10 -0.73
C ARG A 98 -17.49 0.93 -0.36
N VAL A 99 -17.31 1.21 0.93
CA VAL A 99 -16.10 1.91 1.42
C VAL A 99 -14.84 1.16 0.99
N TYR A 100 -14.80 -0.17 1.17
CA TYR A 100 -13.63 -0.96 0.78
C TYR A 100 -13.48 -1.13 -0.73
N LEU A 101 -14.56 -1.11 -1.51
CA LEU A 101 -14.48 -1.05 -2.97
C LEU A 101 -13.83 0.25 -3.44
N ASP A 102 -14.34 1.41 -2.99
CA ASP A 102 -13.80 2.73 -3.32
C ASP A 102 -12.34 2.85 -2.86
N LEU A 103 -12.02 2.33 -1.67
CA LEU A 103 -10.67 2.28 -1.11
C LEU A 103 -9.72 1.48 -2.00
N GLY A 104 -10.14 0.28 -2.43
CA GLY A 104 -9.32 -0.56 -3.31
C GLY A 104 -8.97 0.12 -4.64
N ILE A 105 -9.95 0.81 -5.25
CA ILE A 105 -9.75 1.55 -6.50
C ILE A 105 -8.79 2.73 -6.26
N ALA A 106 -9.01 3.52 -5.22
CA ALA A 106 -8.18 4.68 -4.89
C ALA A 106 -6.75 4.28 -4.50
N ALA A 107 -6.61 3.24 -3.68
CA ALA A 107 -5.31 2.71 -3.28
C ALA A 107 -4.50 2.20 -4.49
N GLN A 108 -5.14 1.50 -5.43
CA GLN A 108 -4.47 1.03 -6.64
C GLN A 108 -4.00 2.19 -7.50
N ASN A 109 -4.81 3.23 -7.71
CA ASN A 109 -4.41 4.40 -8.48
C ASN A 109 -3.25 5.16 -7.82
N LEU A 110 -3.30 5.34 -6.50
CA LEU A 110 -2.18 5.91 -5.73
C LEU A 110 -0.90 5.11 -5.94
N CYS A 111 -0.96 3.78 -5.85
CA CYS A 111 0.19 2.90 -6.04
C CYS A 111 0.74 2.96 -7.48
N LEU A 112 -0.12 3.11 -8.50
CA LEU A 112 0.29 3.26 -9.89
C LEU A 112 1.07 4.56 -10.12
N ILE A 113 0.61 5.68 -9.56
CA ILE A 113 1.32 6.96 -9.61
C ILE A 113 2.64 6.86 -8.82
N ALA A 114 2.62 6.23 -7.64
CA ALA A 114 3.86 6.01 -6.87
C ALA A 114 4.91 5.25 -7.70
N GLN A 115 4.51 4.17 -8.37
CA GLN A 115 5.40 3.38 -9.24
C GLN A 115 5.97 4.22 -10.40
N GLU A 116 5.16 5.06 -11.02
CA GLU A 116 5.61 5.95 -12.11
C GLU A 116 6.64 6.97 -11.62
N LEU A 117 6.52 7.41 -10.37
CA LEU A 117 7.45 8.32 -9.71
C LEU A 117 8.69 7.62 -9.12
N GLY A 118 8.80 6.30 -9.25
CA GLY A 118 9.92 5.49 -8.76
C GLY A 118 9.80 5.09 -7.28
N TYR A 119 8.60 5.18 -6.69
CA TYR A 119 8.35 4.74 -5.32
C TYR A 119 7.71 3.36 -5.29
N GLY A 120 8.19 2.53 -4.35
CA GLY A 120 7.53 1.29 -3.96
C GLY A 120 6.45 1.55 -2.92
N THR A 121 5.40 0.75 -2.94
CA THR A 121 4.28 0.84 -1.99
C THR A 121 3.89 -0.53 -1.44
N CYS A 122 3.18 -0.57 -0.30
CA CYS A 122 2.47 -1.76 0.14
C CYS A 122 1.17 -1.35 0.86
N VAL A 123 0.03 -1.87 0.37
CA VAL A 123 -1.27 -1.65 1.00
C VAL A 123 -1.45 -2.63 2.16
N ILE A 124 -1.86 -2.15 3.32
CA ILE A 124 -1.96 -2.92 4.57
C ILE A 124 -3.32 -2.65 5.21
N LEU A 125 -4.08 -3.72 5.47
CA LEU A 125 -5.32 -3.68 6.24
C LEU A 125 -5.12 -4.14 7.70
N SER A 126 -4.06 -4.94 7.94
CA SER A 126 -3.73 -5.46 9.26
C SER A 126 -2.68 -4.56 9.94
N TYR A 127 -3.14 -3.53 10.65
CA TYR A 127 -2.31 -2.57 11.37
C TYR A 127 -2.88 -2.26 12.76
N ASN A 128 -2.06 -1.73 13.65
CA ASN A 128 -2.53 -1.27 14.97
C ASN A 128 -3.23 0.09 14.82
N LYS A 129 -4.55 0.05 14.67
CA LYS A 129 -5.40 1.20 14.42
C LYS A 129 -5.19 2.32 15.43
N LYS A 130 -5.17 1.99 16.72
CA LYS A 130 -4.99 2.98 17.81
C LYS A 130 -3.67 3.74 17.67
N VAL A 131 -2.57 3.02 17.42
CA VAL A 131 -1.25 3.63 17.23
C VAL A 131 -1.24 4.56 16.02
N PHE A 132 -1.87 4.15 14.91
CA PHE A 132 -1.91 4.97 13.71
C PHE A 132 -2.76 6.23 13.90
N GLU A 133 -3.94 6.12 14.48
CA GLU A 133 -4.82 7.26 14.72
C GLU A 133 -4.19 8.28 15.69
N GLU A 134 -3.50 7.79 16.74
CA GLU A 134 -2.79 8.64 17.70
C GLU A 134 -1.57 9.34 17.08
N VAL A 135 -0.66 8.58 16.41
CA VAL A 135 0.58 9.13 15.85
C VAL A 135 0.31 10.07 14.67
N MET A 136 -0.72 9.76 13.86
CA MET A 136 -1.15 10.59 12.72
C MET A 136 -2.08 11.74 13.15
N GLU A 137 -2.42 11.84 14.43
CA GLU A 137 -3.32 12.89 14.97
C GLU A 137 -4.63 12.94 14.19
N LEU A 138 -5.22 11.74 13.93
CA LEU A 138 -6.46 11.65 13.16
C LEU A 138 -7.61 12.29 13.96
N PRO A 139 -8.36 13.28 13.40
CA PRO A 139 -9.49 13.88 14.09
C PRO A 139 -10.56 12.84 14.47
N GLU A 140 -11.20 13.04 15.63
CA GLU A 140 -12.13 12.06 16.23
C GLU A 140 -13.31 11.69 15.33
N GLU A 141 -13.72 12.58 14.43
CA GLU A 141 -14.81 12.32 13.49
C GLU A 141 -14.45 11.36 12.37
N TYR A 142 -13.17 10.97 12.24
CA TYR A 142 -12.72 10.01 11.22
C TYR A 142 -12.44 8.63 11.82
N ASP A 143 -12.53 7.64 10.94
CA ASP A 143 -12.29 6.23 11.20
C ASP A 143 -11.31 5.69 10.17
N SER A 144 -10.13 5.23 10.59
CA SER A 144 -9.11 4.74 9.69
C SER A 144 -9.46 3.35 9.15
N ARG A 145 -9.16 3.11 7.85
CA ARG A 145 -9.56 1.89 7.13
C ARG A 145 -8.40 1.12 6.55
N ALA A 146 -7.35 1.80 6.12
CA ALA A 146 -6.17 1.18 5.54
C ALA A 146 -4.94 2.06 5.71
N VAL A 147 -3.78 1.42 5.60
CA VAL A 147 -2.47 2.06 5.56
C VAL A 147 -1.81 1.72 4.23
N ILE A 148 -1.10 2.68 3.63
CA ILE A 148 -0.15 2.43 2.54
C ILE A 148 1.21 2.91 3.01
N VAL A 149 2.18 2.00 3.06
CA VAL A 149 3.59 2.35 3.27
C VAL A 149 4.24 2.67 1.93
N PHE A 150 5.19 3.60 1.92
CA PHE A 150 5.90 3.97 0.70
C PHE A 150 7.32 4.48 0.97
N GLY A 151 8.14 4.46 -0.08
CA GLY A 151 9.53 4.93 -0.11
C GLY A 151 10.23 4.50 -1.38
N GLU A 152 11.49 4.87 -1.57
CA GLU A 152 12.31 4.36 -2.67
C GLU A 152 12.64 2.88 -2.39
N PRO A 153 12.19 1.93 -3.27
CA PRO A 153 12.34 0.50 -2.99
C PRO A 153 13.78 0.06 -3.21
N ILE A 154 14.26 -0.85 -2.34
CA ILE A 154 15.56 -1.52 -2.49
C ILE A 154 15.42 -3.04 -2.68
N ASP A 155 14.24 -3.58 -2.50
CA ASP A 155 13.94 -4.98 -2.79
C ASP A 155 13.61 -5.17 -4.28
N GLN A 156 14.13 -6.24 -4.86
CA GLN A 156 13.76 -6.66 -6.19
C GLN A 156 12.53 -7.57 -6.13
N VAL A 157 11.51 -7.25 -6.91
CA VAL A 157 10.28 -8.02 -6.99
C VAL A 157 10.07 -8.52 -8.42
N LYS A 158 9.83 -9.83 -8.57
CA LYS A 158 9.62 -10.49 -9.86
C LYS A 158 8.29 -11.21 -9.91
N LEU A 159 7.51 -10.97 -10.96
CA LEU A 159 6.35 -11.80 -11.28
C LEU A 159 6.81 -13.13 -11.86
N VAL A 160 6.18 -14.21 -11.44
CA VAL A 160 6.38 -15.56 -11.96
C VAL A 160 5.02 -16.24 -12.15
N ASP A 161 4.95 -17.24 -13.01
CA ASP A 161 3.74 -18.03 -13.13
C ASP A 161 3.59 -18.94 -11.90
N ALA A 162 2.36 -19.08 -11.42
CA ALA A 162 2.04 -20.01 -10.35
C ALA A 162 2.13 -21.45 -10.88
N ILE A 163 2.70 -22.35 -10.06
CA ILE A 163 2.76 -23.78 -10.32
C ILE A 163 1.79 -24.45 -9.36
N ASP A 164 0.95 -25.35 -9.85
CA ASP A 164 -0.04 -26.09 -9.06
C ASP A 164 -0.88 -25.16 -8.13
N ASP A 165 -1.34 -24.03 -8.68
CA ASP A 165 -2.12 -23.00 -7.98
C ASP A 165 -1.45 -22.41 -6.73
N GLN A 166 -0.13 -22.60 -6.54
CA GLN A 166 0.61 -22.02 -5.42
C GLN A 166 0.86 -20.53 -5.64
N THR A 167 0.10 -19.69 -4.94
CA THR A 167 0.16 -18.22 -5.05
C THR A 167 0.95 -17.53 -3.92
N ASN A 168 1.44 -18.28 -2.93
CA ASN A 168 2.23 -17.72 -1.84
C ASN A 168 3.53 -17.11 -2.38
N TYR A 169 3.73 -15.82 -2.09
CA TYR A 169 4.99 -15.16 -2.43
C TYR A 169 6.15 -15.68 -1.57
N TYR A 170 7.35 -15.68 -2.13
CA TYR A 170 8.56 -16.18 -1.48
C TYR A 170 9.80 -15.37 -1.89
N VAL A 171 10.88 -15.49 -1.10
CA VAL A 171 12.19 -14.93 -1.46
C VAL A 171 13.12 -16.06 -1.84
N LYS A 172 13.77 -15.93 -3.01
CA LYS A 172 14.81 -16.82 -3.49
C LYS A 172 15.94 -15.97 -4.08
N ASP A 173 17.18 -16.26 -3.69
CA ASP A 173 18.38 -15.54 -4.14
C ASP A 173 18.29 -14.01 -3.97
N GLY A 174 17.70 -13.57 -2.87
CA GLY A 174 17.47 -12.16 -2.57
C GLY A 174 16.33 -11.48 -3.35
N ILE A 175 15.70 -12.19 -4.30
CA ILE A 175 14.61 -11.69 -5.15
C ILE A 175 13.27 -12.14 -4.59
N HIS A 176 12.33 -11.19 -4.47
CA HIS A 176 10.97 -11.46 -4.04
C HIS A 176 10.12 -11.93 -5.23
N HIS A 177 9.74 -13.20 -5.22
CA HIS A 177 8.91 -13.80 -6.27
C HIS A 177 7.43 -13.72 -5.92
N VAL A 178 6.63 -13.24 -6.86
CA VAL A 178 5.16 -13.09 -6.71
C VAL A 178 4.48 -13.93 -7.78
N PRO A 179 4.02 -15.16 -7.43
CA PRO A 179 3.31 -16.03 -8.37
C PRO A 179 1.96 -15.43 -8.78
N LYS A 180 1.62 -15.60 -10.07
CA LYS A 180 0.32 -15.24 -10.64
C LYS A 180 -0.27 -16.45 -11.33
N LEU A 181 -1.56 -16.66 -11.11
CA LEU A 181 -2.31 -17.68 -11.84
C LEU A 181 -2.31 -17.40 -13.34
N PRO A 182 -2.30 -18.43 -14.19
CA PRO A 182 -2.47 -18.27 -15.63
C PRO A 182 -3.78 -17.55 -15.97
N LEU A 183 -3.80 -16.81 -17.07
CA LEU A 183 -4.94 -16.00 -17.46
C LEU A 183 -6.22 -16.82 -17.69
N ASP A 184 -6.09 -18.00 -18.26
CA ASP A 184 -7.19 -18.91 -18.56
C ASP A 184 -7.91 -19.43 -17.30
N THR A 185 -7.20 -19.57 -16.17
CA THR A 185 -7.79 -19.97 -14.89
C THR A 185 -8.66 -18.86 -14.26
N LEU A 186 -8.50 -17.62 -14.70
CA LEU A 186 -9.29 -16.47 -14.22
C LEU A 186 -10.58 -16.25 -15.02
N ILE A 187 -10.79 -17.00 -16.09
CA ILE A 187 -11.95 -16.84 -16.98
C ILE A 187 -12.90 -18.02 -16.78
N ILE A 188 -14.09 -17.74 -16.29
CA ILE A 188 -15.18 -18.72 -16.22
C ILE A 188 -15.87 -18.73 -17.58
N LYS A 189 -15.91 -19.92 -18.22
CA LYS A 189 -16.57 -20.16 -19.50
C LYS A 189 -17.91 -20.85 -19.30
#